data_852d657d1e14a238fe4929d52c3f2ec6
#
_entry.id   852d657d1e14a238fe4929d52c3f2ec6
#
_cell.length_a   1.000
_cell.length_b   1.000
_cell.length_c   1.000
_cell.angle_alpha   90.00
_cell.angle_beta   90.00
_cell.angle_gamma   90.00
#
_symmetry.space_group_name_H-M   'P 1'
#
loop_
_entity.id
_entity.type
_entity.pdbx_description
1 polymer ?
#
loop_
_entity_poly.entity_id
_entity_poly.type
_entity_poly.pdbx_seq_one_letter_code
_entity_poly.pdbx_strand_id
1 'polypeptide(L)'
;MSTEGAYELFKKGSELLEAGDFMAASIPLERAAALEPDKSSIREALGRAYFRSARFEQAAEEFAALVERYPVNDYAHFCLGRSLEKTGRRAEARRHAALAANMRPDRKDYQAFRDRLQTA
;
A
#
# COMPACT_ATOMS: atom_id res chain seq x y z
N MET A 1 0.76 -31.19 9.94
CA MET A 1 1.05 -30.02 9.11
C MET A 1 0.10 -28.88 9.47
N SER A 2 0.68 -27.76 9.76
CA SER A 2 -0.12 -26.58 10.07
C SER A 2 -0.69 -26.01 8.76
N THR A 3 -2.01 -26.00 8.67
CA THR A 3 -2.68 -25.34 7.55
C THR A 3 -3.23 -24.02 8.06
N GLU A 4 -2.35 -23.04 8.15
CA GLU A 4 -2.78 -21.72 8.52
C GLU A 4 -3.63 -21.14 7.40
N GLY A 5 -4.82 -20.65 7.76
CA GLY A 5 -5.68 -19.98 6.81
C GLY A 5 -5.25 -18.53 6.59
N ALA A 6 -5.88 -17.89 5.62
CA ALA A 6 -5.56 -16.50 5.28
C ALA A 6 -5.75 -15.57 6.49
N TYR A 7 -6.77 -15.81 7.31
CA TYR A 7 -7.04 -14.97 8.47
C TYR A 7 -5.88 -15.02 9.48
N GLU A 8 -5.42 -16.22 9.83
CA GLU A 8 -4.33 -16.39 10.79
C GLU A 8 -3.03 -15.78 10.26
N LEU A 9 -2.76 -15.95 8.97
CA LEU A 9 -1.59 -15.36 8.33
C LEU A 9 -1.67 -13.85 8.31
N PHE A 10 -2.85 -13.30 7.99
CA PHE A 10 -3.08 -11.86 8.02
C PHE A 10 -2.88 -11.30 9.44
N LYS A 11 -3.39 -12.00 10.43
CA LYS A 11 -3.24 -11.58 11.83
C LYS A 11 -1.77 -11.53 12.24
N LYS A 12 -1.01 -12.57 11.89
CA LYS A 12 0.43 -12.60 12.16
C LYS A 12 1.16 -11.44 11.49
N GLY A 13 0.86 -11.22 10.22
CA GLY A 13 1.46 -10.14 9.47
C GLY A 13 1.14 -8.77 10.05
N SER A 14 -0.12 -8.57 10.45
CA SER A 14 -0.56 -7.32 11.05
C SER A 14 0.14 -7.05 12.38
N GLU A 15 0.30 -8.08 13.19
CA GLU A 15 1.02 -7.95 14.47
C GLU A 15 2.48 -7.57 14.24
N LEU A 16 3.12 -8.17 13.25
CA LEU A 16 4.50 -7.84 12.90
C LEU A 16 4.62 -6.40 12.37
N LEU A 17 3.64 -5.94 11.58
CA LEU A 17 3.59 -4.55 11.14
C LEU A 17 3.52 -3.60 12.32
N GLU A 18 2.66 -3.87 13.27
CA GLU A 18 2.51 -3.04 14.46
C GLU A 18 3.77 -3.03 15.31
N ALA A 19 4.48 -4.14 15.33
CA ALA A 19 5.75 -4.25 16.06
C ALA A 19 6.92 -3.59 15.33
N GLY A 20 6.73 -3.16 14.09
CA GLY A 20 7.79 -2.55 13.30
C GLY A 20 8.68 -3.55 12.56
N ASP A 21 8.33 -4.83 12.57
CA ASP A 21 9.07 -5.88 11.87
C ASP A 21 8.57 -6.02 10.44
N PHE A 22 8.80 -5.00 9.63
CA PHE A 22 8.20 -4.88 8.31
C PHE A 22 8.64 -5.98 7.34
N MET A 23 9.91 -6.31 7.36
CA MET A 23 10.43 -7.38 6.50
C MET A 23 9.80 -8.72 6.88
N ALA A 24 9.76 -9.03 8.17
CA ALA A 24 9.16 -10.26 8.68
C ALA A 24 7.66 -10.31 8.39
N ALA A 25 6.98 -9.15 8.47
CA ALA A 25 5.55 -9.07 8.22
C ALA A 25 5.18 -9.50 6.81
N SER A 26 6.02 -9.21 5.83
CA SER A 26 5.71 -9.54 4.43
C SER A 26 5.58 -11.05 4.20
N ILE A 27 6.25 -11.87 4.99
CA ILE A 27 6.24 -13.33 4.78
C ILE A 27 4.84 -13.93 4.98
N PRO A 28 4.19 -13.78 6.15
CA PRO A 28 2.83 -14.29 6.29
C PRO A 28 1.82 -13.55 5.41
N LEU A 29 2.05 -12.27 5.13
CA LEU A 29 1.13 -11.51 4.29
C LEU A 29 1.19 -11.97 2.82
N GLU A 30 2.36 -12.32 2.31
CA GLU A 30 2.47 -12.90 0.98
C GLU A 30 1.71 -14.22 0.87
N ARG A 31 1.81 -15.06 1.90
CA ARG A 31 1.09 -16.32 1.94
C ARG A 31 -0.43 -16.09 2.02
N ALA A 32 -0.86 -15.13 2.83
CA ALA A 32 -2.27 -14.77 2.92
C ALA A 32 -2.80 -14.28 1.57
N ALA A 33 -2.05 -13.43 0.88
CA ALA A 33 -2.44 -12.91 -0.43
C ALA A 33 -2.52 -14.02 -1.48
N ALA A 34 -1.65 -15.04 -1.40
CA ALA A 34 -1.72 -16.18 -2.29
C ALA A 34 -3.00 -16.99 -2.08
N LEU A 35 -3.47 -17.07 -0.84
CA LEU A 35 -4.71 -17.79 -0.51
C LEU A 35 -5.96 -17.00 -0.88
N GLU A 36 -5.92 -15.67 -0.69
CA GLU A 36 -7.06 -14.80 -1.00
C GLU A 36 -6.57 -13.55 -1.74
N PRO A 37 -6.29 -13.68 -3.04
CA PRO A 37 -5.67 -12.59 -3.82
C PRO A 37 -6.55 -11.35 -3.98
N ASP A 38 -7.87 -11.49 -3.80
CA ASP A 38 -8.80 -10.37 -3.97
C ASP A 38 -9.16 -9.67 -2.66
N LYS A 39 -8.58 -10.10 -1.55
CA LYS A 39 -8.88 -9.50 -0.25
C LYS A 39 -8.11 -8.19 -0.10
N SER A 40 -8.82 -7.07 -0.13
CA SER A 40 -8.18 -5.75 -0.11
C SER A 40 -7.41 -5.48 1.17
N SER A 41 -7.89 -5.93 2.32
CA SER A 41 -7.19 -5.72 3.59
C SER A 41 -5.82 -6.39 3.61
N ILE A 42 -5.71 -7.58 3.03
CA ILE A 42 -4.46 -8.33 2.96
C ILE A 42 -3.49 -7.60 2.01
N ARG A 43 -3.99 -7.21 0.84
CA ARG A 43 -3.17 -6.54 -0.16
C ARG A 43 -2.66 -5.18 0.34
N GLU A 44 -3.51 -4.45 1.05
CA GLU A 44 -3.11 -3.19 1.67
C GLU A 44 -2.01 -3.40 2.72
N ALA A 45 -2.18 -4.39 3.59
CA ALA A 45 -1.19 -4.70 4.61
C ALA A 45 0.14 -5.12 3.98
N LEU A 46 0.08 -5.94 2.94
CA LEU A 46 1.28 -6.38 2.22
C LEU A 46 1.98 -5.20 1.55
N GLY A 47 1.23 -4.31 0.91
CA GLY A 47 1.79 -3.10 0.31
C GLY A 47 2.50 -2.24 1.35
N ARG A 48 1.90 -2.08 2.53
CA ARG A 48 2.50 -1.33 3.62
C ARG A 48 3.79 -1.98 4.12
N ALA A 49 3.79 -3.31 4.24
CA ALA A 49 5.00 -4.04 4.66
C ALA A 49 6.13 -3.84 3.65
N TYR A 50 5.83 -3.92 2.37
CA TYR A 50 6.81 -3.67 1.33
C TYR A 50 7.34 -2.23 1.39
N PHE A 51 6.44 -1.26 1.50
CA PHE A 51 6.83 0.14 1.55
C PHE A 51 7.75 0.42 2.75
N ARG A 52 7.35 -0.04 3.93
CA ARG A 52 8.11 0.22 5.15
C ARG A 52 9.44 -0.54 5.20
N SER A 53 9.58 -1.60 4.39
CA SER A 53 10.86 -2.31 4.25
C SER A 53 11.64 -1.86 3.01
N ALA A 54 11.26 -0.73 2.42
CA ALA A 54 11.90 -0.10 1.26
C ALA A 54 11.87 -0.95 -0.02
N ARG A 55 10.88 -1.84 -0.13
CA ARG A 55 10.64 -2.60 -1.38
C ARG A 55 9.55 -1.89 -2.17
N PHE A 56 9.92 -0.74 -2.72
CA PHE A 56 8.97 0.22 -3.28
C PHE A 56 8.31 -0.25 -4.57
N GLU A 57 9.02 -0.99 -5.43
CA GLU A 57 8.40 -1.55 -6.64
C GLU A 57 7.30 -2.54 -6.28
N GLN A 58 7.57 -3.40 -5.33
CA GLN A 58 6.58 -4.38 -4.88
C GLN A 58 5.40 -3.70 -4.20
N ALA A 59 5.66 -2.65 -3.42
CA ALA A 59 4.60 -1.85 -2.82
C ALA A 59 3.71 -1.23 -3.89
N ALA A 60 4.31 -0.66 -4.92
CA ALA A 60 3.56 -0.05 -6.02
C ALA A 60 2.66 -1.07 -6.72
N GLU A 61 3.15 -2.29 -6.92
CA GLU A 61 2.35 -3.35 -7.54
C GLU A 61 1.11 -3.67 -6.71
N GLU A 62 1.25 -3.77 -5.38
CA GLU A 62 0.12 -4.07 -4.50
C GLU A 62 -0.91 -2.96 -4.49
N PHE A 63 -0.45 -1.70 -4.38
CA PHE A 63 -1.36 -0.57 -4.36
C PHE A 63 -1.98 -0.31 -5.73
N ALA A 64 -1.25 -0.58 -6.82
CA ALA A 64 -1.82 -0.48 -8.16
C ALA A 64 -2.97 -1.47 -8.36
N ALA A 65 -2.81 -2.70 -7.86
CA ALA A 65 -3.87 -3.70 -7.92
C ALA A 65 -5.11 -3.23 -7.13
N LEU A 66 -4.91 -2.59 -5.98
CA LEU A 66 -6.02 -2.04 -5.19
C LEU A 66 -6.74 -0.92 -5.93
N VAL A 67 -6.00 0.00 -6.55
CA VAL A 67 -6.56 1.12 -7.29
C VAL A 67 -7.35 0.63 -8.50
N GLU A 68 -6.85 -0.40 -9.19
CA GLU A 68 -7.54 -0.97 -10.32
C GLU A 68 -8.88 -1.57 -9.92
N ARG A 69 -8.91 -2.28 -8.80
CA ARG A 69 -10.13 -2.92 -8.33
C ARG A 69 -11.08 -1.97 -7.63
N TYR A 70 -10.53 -1.01 -6.90
CA TYR A 70 -11.30 -0.05 -6.10
C TYR A 70 -10.84 1.37 -6.41
N PRO A 71 -11.25 1.92 -7.57
CA PRO A 71 -10.73 3.24 -8.01
C PRO A 71 -11.04 4.42 -7.08
N VAL A 72 -12.01 4.25 -6.17
CA VAL A 72 -12.37 5.30 -5.22
C VAL A 72 -11.69 5.13 -3.85
N ASN A 73 -10.74 4.22 -3.74
CA ASN A 73 -10.00 4.01 -2.50
C ASN A 73 -8.91 5.10 -2.40
N ASP A 74 -9.20 6.15 -1.65
CA ASP A 74 -8.29 7.29 -1.51
C ASP A 74 -6.94 6.90 -0.91
N TYR A 75 -6.94 6.05 0.10
CA TYR A 75 -5.70 5.61 0.74
C TYR A 75 -4.81 4.84 -0.24
N ALA A 76 -5.41 3.99 -1.08
CA ALA A 76 -4.64 3.23 -2.08
C ALA A 76 -3.99 4.17 -3.10
N HIS A 77 -4.68 5.22 -3.54
CA HIS A 77 -4.08 6.22 -4.42
C HIS A 77 -2.92 6.95 -3.74
N PHE A 78 -3.11 7.32 -2.49
CA PHE A 78 -2.05 7.98 -1.71
C PHE A 78 -0.82 7.09 -1.59
N CYS A 79 -1.00 5.85 -1.20
CA CYS A 79 0.10 4.90 -1.03
C CYS A 79 0.77 4.56 -2.36
N LEU A 80 -0.01 4.43 -3.42
CA LEU A 80 0.54 4.21 -4.76
C LEU A 80 1.39 5.41 -5.18
N GLY A 81 0.88 6.61 -4.97
CA GLY A 81 1.65 7.82 -5.28
C GLY A 81 2.99 7.86 -4.56
N ARG A 82 3.00 7.54 -3.26
CA ARG A 82 4.23 7.51 -2.49
C ARG A 82 5.21 6.44 -2.99
N SER A 83 4.70 5.26 -3.34
CA SER A 83 5.52 4.18 -3.86
C SER A 83 6.12 4.54 -5.22
N LEU A 84 5.32 5.13 -6.09
CA LEU A 84 5.76 5.56 -7.41
C LEU A 84 6.83 6.66 -7.31
N GLU A 85 6.68 7.59 -6.38
CA GLU A 85 7.69 8.62 -6.16
C GLU A 85 9.02 7.98 -5.79
N LYS A 86 9.00 6.99 -4.91
CA LYS A 86 10.22 6.30 -4.47
C LYS A 86 10.89 5.51 -5.59
N THR A 87 10.15 5.12 -6.60
CA THR A 87 10.70 4.40 -7.76
C THR A 87 11.05 5.34 -8.91
N GLY A 88 10.90 6.64 -8.72
CA GLY A 88 11.26 7.64 -9.72
C GLY A 88 10.19 7.92 -10.77
N ARG A 89 9.01 7.34 -10.64
CA ARG A 89 7.90 7.55 -11.58
C ARG A 89 7.07 8.77 -11.14
N ARG A 90 7.69 9.93 -11.24
CA ARG A 90 7.16 11.15 -10.65
C ARG A 90 5.85 11.62 -11.29
N ALA A 91 5.71 11.54 -12.61
CA ALA A 91 4.48 11.96 -13.29
C ALA A 91 3.28 11.12 -12.85
N GLU A 92 3.46 9.81 -12.76
CA GLU A 92 2.41 8.93 -12.26
C GLU A 92 2.11 9.21 -10.78
N ALA A 93 3.15 9.46 -9.99
CA ALA A 93 2.99 9.79 -8.57
C ALA A 93 2.13 11.04 -8.39
N ARG A 94 2.37 12.07 -9.20
CA ARG A 94 1.59 13.31 -9.17
C ARG A 94 0.10 13.05 -9.44
N ARG A 95 -0.19 12.20 -10.40
CA ARG A 95 -1.57 11.89 -10.75
C ARG A 95 -2.30 11.23 -9.59
N HIS A 96 -1.68 10.24 -8.96
CA HIS A 96 -2.32 9.56 -7.84
C HIS A 96 -2.38 10.42 -6.58
N ALA A 97 -1.37 11.27 -6.36
CA ALA A 97 -1.41 12.23 -5.27
C ALA A 97 -2.59 13.21 -5.42
N ALA A 98 -2.82 13.68 -6.64
CA ALA A 98 -3.94 14.58 -6.92
C ALA A 98 -5.28 13.89 -6.73
N LEU A 99 -5.40 12.63 -7.18
CA LEU A 99 -6.64 11.88 -6.99
C LEU A 99 -6.97 11.70 -5.52
N ALA A 100 -5.99 11.30 -4.70
CA ALA A 100 -6.20 11.14 -3.27
C ALA A 100 -6.64 12.45 -2.61
N ALA A 101 -5.96 13.54 -2.93
CA ALA A 101 -6.27 14.87 -2.37
C ALA A 101 -7.67 15.33 -2.78
N ASN A 102 -8.08 15.06 -4.01
CA ASN A 102 -9.40 15.42 -4.50
C ASN A 102 -10.50 14.59 -3.83
N MET A 103 -10.24 13.33 -3.57
CA MET A 103 -11.21 12.44 -2.91
C MET A 103 -11.41 12.81 -1.45
N ARG A 104 -10.33 13.26 -0.80
CA ARG A 104 -10.36 13.60 0.62
C ARG A 104 -9.72 14.96 0.84
N PRO A 105 -10.45 16.03 0.52
CA PRO A 105 -9.92 17.39 0.71
C PRO A 105 -9.71 17.75 2.19
N ASP A 106 -10.29 16.98 3.10
CA ASP A 106 -10.10 17.14 4.54
C ASP A 106 -8.77 16.57 5.05
N ARG A 107 -8.10 15.71 4.27
CA ARG A 107 -6.85 15.07 4.68
C ARG A 107 -5.66 15.99 4.37
N LYS A 108 -5.10 16.56 5.42
CA LYS A 108 -3.95 17.48 5.28
C LYS A 108 -2.70 16.78 4.75
N ASP A 109 -2.50 15.52 5.13
CA ASP A 109 -1.36 14.74 4.65
C ASP A 109 -1.44 14.51 3.14
N TYR A 110 -2.64 14.26 2.59
CA TYR A 110 -2.83 14.10 1.15
C TYR A 110 -2.56 15.41 0.42
N GLN A 111 -3.05 16.53 0.97
CA GLN A 111 -2.84 17.85 0.38
C GLN A 111 -1.35 18.21 0.36
N ALA A 112 -0.66 17.97 1.47
CA ALA A 112 0.77 18.26 1.57
C ALA A 112 1.59 17.45 0.58
N PHE A 113 1.27 16.17 0.42
CA PHE A 113 1.95 15.29 -0.52
C PHE A 113 1.76 15.78 -1.96
N ARG A 114 0.51 16.08 -2.34
CA ARG A 114 0.20 16.62 -3.67
C ARG A 114 1.00 17.89 -3.93
N ASP A 115 0.95 18.84 -2.97
CA ASP A 115 1.60 20.14 -3.15
C ASP A 115 3.11 20.00 -3.28
N ARG A 116 3.73 19.14 -2.50
CA ARG A 116 5.16 18.90 -2.57
C ARG A 116 5.57 18.38 -3.94
N LEU A 117 4.78 17.50 -4.52
CA LEU A 117 5.09 16.94 -5.84
C LEU A 117 4.89 17.94 -6.97
N GLN A 118 4.02 18.91 -6.80
CA GLN A 118 3.75 19.92 -7.83
C GLN A 118 4.83 21.00 -7.91
N THR A 119 5.60 21.20 -6.86
CA THR A 119 6.55 22.31 -6.77
C THR A 119 7.95 21.97 -7.28
N ALA A 120 8.22 20.77 -7.68
CA ALA A 120 9.58 20.39 -8.09
C ALA A 120 9.74 20.34 -9.59
#